data_014fee1dd00dfe7c9f38bc03c52d6f38
#
_entry.id   014fee1dd00dfe7c9f38bc03c52d6f38
#
_cell.length_a   1.000
_cell.length_b   1.000
_cell.length_c   1.000
_cell.angle_alpha   90.00
_cell.angle_beta   90.00
_cell.angle_gamma   90.00
#
_symmetry.space_group_name_H-M   'P 1'
#
loop_
_entity.id
_entity.type
_entity.pdbx_description
1 polymer ?
#
loop_
_entity_poly.entity_id
_entity_poly.type
_entity_poly.pdbx_seq_one_letter_code
_entity_poly.pdbx_strand_id
1 'polypeptide(L)' 'MKRYKVMTQKDRLFGGKFNPEKVEEALNSLGQEGWELKGVATAEFPSLTGGRQELVIFLEKDI' A
#
# COMPACT_ATOMS: atom_id res chain seq x y z
N MET A 1 4.31 4.42 21.23
CA MET A 1 3.51 5.25 20.32
C MET A 1 3.45 4.59 18.96
N LYS A 2 2.31 4.67 18.29
CA LYS A 2 2.12 4.06 16.98
C LYS A 2 2.25 5.06 15.85
N ARG A 3 2.87 4.65 14.79
CA ARG A 3 2.93 5.43 13.54
C ARG A 3 2.26 4.62 12.45
N TYR A 4 1.50 5.28 11.61
CA TYR A 4 0.76 4.62 10.55
C TYR A 4 1.25 5.07 9.18
N LYS A 5 1.20 4.15 8.22
CA LYS A 5 1.53 4.43 6.83
C LYS A 5 0.42 3.89 5.95
N VAL A 6 -0.02 4.69 5.00
CA VAL A 6 -1.01 4.28 4.02
C VAL A 6 -0.35 4.34 2.65
N MET A 7 -0.45 3.24 1.91
CA MET A 7 0.16 3.14 0.58
C MET A 7 -0.90 2.70 -0.42
N THR A 8 -0.79 3.18 -1.64
CA THR A 8 -1.67 2.79 -2.72
C THR A 8 -0.86 2.15 -3.84
N GLN A 9 -1.52 1.51 -4.78
CA GLN A 9 -0.81 0.87 -5.88
C GLN A 9 -0.12 1.88 -6.81
N LYS A 10 -0.42 3.17 -6.68
CA LYS A 10 0.31 4.22 -7.39
C LYS A 10 1.64 4.56 -6.75
N ASP A 11 1.86 4.07 -5.55
CA ASP A 11 3.11 4.32 -4.85
C ASP A 11 4.27 3.75 -5.65
N ARG A 12 5.40 4.42 -5.61
CA ARG A 12 6.60 4.01 -6.35
C ARG A 12 7.03 2.60 -6.02
N LEU A 13 6.84 2.18 -4.78
CA LEU A 13 7.23 0.85 -4.34
C LEU A 13 6.45 -0.25 -5.07
N PHE A 14 5.27 0.09 -5.59
CA PHE A 14 4.42 -0.89 -6.27
C PHE A 14 4.48 -0.78 -7.79
N GLY A 15 5.24 0.16 -8.32
CA GLY A 15 5.43 0.30 -9.76
C GLY A 15 4.22 0.79 -10.53
N GLY A 16 3.21 1.34 -9.85
CA GLY A 16 2.02 1.94 -10.48
C GLY A 16 0.97 0.95 -10.97
N LYS A 17 1.24 -0.34 -10.96
CA LYS A 17 0.30 -1.40 -11.34
C LYS A 17 0.30 -2.48 -10.28
N PHE A 18 -0.82 -3.20 -10.16
CA PHE A 18 -0.84 -4.33 -9.26
C PHE A 18 0.07 -5.43 -9.79
N ASN A 19 1.10 -5.72 -9.05
CA ASN A 19 2.05 -6.79 -9.34
C ASN A 19 2.33 -7.47 -8.00
N PRO A 20 1.86 -8.71 -7.82
CA PRO A 20 2.02 -9.40 -6.53
C PRO A 20 3.46 -9.47 -6.06
N GLU A 21 4.40 -9.68 -6.96
CA GLU A 21 5.81 -9.76 -6.59
C GLU A 21 6.34 -8.44 -6.07
N LYS A 22 5.94 -7.34 -6.69
CA LYS A 22 6.34 -5.99 -6.24
C LYS A 22 5.71 -5.64 -4.90
N VAL A 23 4.47 -6.00 -4.70
CA VAL A 23 3.79 -5.79 -3.43
C VAL A 23 4.49 -6.58 -2.33
N GLU A 24 4.82 -7.83 -2.60
CA GLU A 24 5.52 -8.68 -1.64
C GLU A 24 6.88 -8.10 -1.28
N GLU A 25 7.67 -7.67 -2.26
CA GLU A 25 8.96 -7.04 -2.03
C GLU A 25 8.83 -5.79 -1.16
N ALA A 26 7.83 -4.96 -1.47
CA ALA A 26 7.62 -3.73 -0.71
C ALA A 26 7.24 -4.03 0.73
N LEU A 27 6.35 -4.99 0.96
CA LEU A 27 5.95 -5.37 2.30
C LEU A 27 7.10 -5.97 3.09
N ASN A 28 7.94 -6.79 2.45
CA ASN A 28 9.10 -7.36 3.12
C ASN A 28 10.12 -6.29 3.50
N SER A 29 10.36 -5.34 2.60
CA SER A 29 11.26 -4.23 2.89
C SER A 29 10.77 -3.38 4.05
N LEU A 30 9.47 -3.07 4.06
CA LEU A 30 8.88 -2.30 5.14
C LEU A 30 8.90 -3.08 6.45
N GLY A 31 8.67 -4.40 6.38
CA GLY A 31 8.73 -5.26 7.56
C GLY A 31 10.11 -5.24 8.21
N GLN A 32 11.17 -5.17 7.41
CA GLN A 32 12.53 -5.07 7.94
C GLN A 32 12.76 -3.75 8.69
N GLU A 33 11.98 -2.73 8.36
CA GLU A 33 12.04 -1.45 9.07
C GLU A 33 11.10 -1.39 10.27
N GLY A 34 10.41 -2.48 10.56
CA GLY A 34 9.51 -2.56 11.70
C GLY A 34 8.04 -2.32 11.39
N TRP A 35 7.69 -2.14 10.14
CA TRP A 35 6.29 -1.94 9.76
C TRP A 35 5.53 -3.26 9.72
N GLU A 36 4.31 -3.25 10.25
CA GLU A 36 3.42 -4.40 10.20
C GLU A 36 2.21 -4.10 9.34
N LEU A 37 1.81 -5.05 8.51
CA LEU A 37 0.60 -4.93 7.72
C LEU A 37 -0.60 -5.07 8.64
N LYS A 38 -1.51 -4.08 8.61
CA LYS A 38 -2.71 -4.10 9.46
C LYS A 38 -4.00 -4.24 8.68
N GLY A 39 -3.99 -3.91 7.42
CA GLY A 39 -5.18 -4.08 6.61
C GLY A 39 -4.93 -3.77 5.16
N VAL A 40 -5.82 -4.30 4.34
CA VAL A 40 -5.82 -4.08 2.90
C VAL A 40 -7.26 -3.82 2.49
N ALA A 41 -7.44 -2.84 1.63
CA ALA A 41 -8.76 -2.52 1.10
C ALA A 41 -8.63 -2.05 -0.34
N THR A 42 -9.75 -1.96 -1.02
CA THR A 42 -9.79 -1.31 -2.32
C THR A 42 -10.58 -0.04 -2.17
N ALA A 43 -10.16 1.00 -2.86
CA ALA A 43 -10.86 2.27 -2.86
C ALA A 43 -11.11 2.68 -4.30
N GLU A 44 -12.27 3.28 -4.54
CA GLU A 44 -12.62 3.78 -5.85
C GLU A 44 -12.27 5.26 -5.92
N PHE A 45 -11.50 5.62 -6.93
CA PHE A 45 -11.10 7.00 -7.15
C PHE A 45 -11.75 7.51 -8.43
N PRO A 46 -12.47 8.64 -8.39
CA PRO A 46 -13.04 9.21 -9.59
C PRO A 46 -11.96 9.69 -10.54
N SER A 47 -12.20 9.54 -11.83
CA SER A 47 -11.31 10.05 -12.87
C SER A 47 -12.13 10.63 -14.02
N LEU A 48 -11.49 11.34 -14.93
CA LEU A 48 -12.14 11.94 -16.07
C LEU A 48 -12.74 10.91 -17.05
N THR A 49 -12.20 9.71 -17.02
CA THR A 49 -12.62 8.63 -17.92
C THR A 49 -13.43 7.54 -17.21
N GLY A 50 -13.88 7.82 -15.99
CA GLY A 50 -14.62 6.88 -15.14
C GLY A 50 -13.86 6.57 -13.88
N GLY A 51 -14.50 5.86 -12.96
CA GLY A 51 -13.87 5.46 -11.72
C GLY A 51 -12.87 4.33 -11.93
N ARG A 52 -11.92 4.22 -11.04
CA ARG A 52 -11.01 3.06 -11.01
C ARG A 52 -10.80 2.65 -9.57
N GLN A 53 -10.56 1.37 -9.38
CA GLN A 53 -10.27 0.85 -8.07
C GLN A 53 -8.76 0.72 -7.89
N GLU A 54 -8.30 1.09 -6.70
CA GLU A 54 -6.91 0.98 -6.34
C GLU A 54 -6.77 0.22 -5.04
N LEU A 55 -5.71 -0.56 -4.95
CA LEU A 55 -5.37 -1.26 -3.72
C LEU A 55 -4.82 -0.25 -2.72
N VAL A 56 -5.31 -0.32 -1.49
CA VAL A 56 -4.85 0.52 -0.39
C VAL A 56 -4.34 -0.39 0.71
N ILE A 57 -3.15 -0.12 1.19
CA ILE A 57 -2.50 -0.93 2.21
C ILE A 57 -2.22 -0.06 3.43
N PHE A 58 -2.58 -0.57 4.60
CA PHE A 58 -2.41 0.12 5.88
C PHE A 58 -1.36 -0.62 6.70
N LEU A 59 -0.36 0.12 7.17
CA LEU A 59 0.70 -0.43 7.99
C LEU A 59 0.84 0.36 9.28
N GLU A 60 1.40 -0.29 10.28
CA GLU A 60 1.58 0.28 11.61
C GLU A 60 2.98 -0.05 12.11
N LYS A 61 3.55 0.85 12.86
CA LYS A 61 4.88 0.67 13.44
C LYS A 61 4.91 1.29 14.83
N ASP A 62 5.55 0.59 15.76
CA ASP A 62 5.84 1.14 17.08
C ASP A 62 7.13 1.97 17.02
N ILE A 63 7.05 3.17 17.58
CA ILE A 63 8.22 4.04 17.66
C ILE A 63 8.46 4.51 19.08
#